data_500aeef80b501f68c5b45082d325ac07
#
_entry.id   500aeef80b501f68c5b45082d325ac07
#
_cell.length_a   1.000
_cell.length_b   1.000
_cell.length_c   1.000
_cell.angle_alpha   90.00
_cell.angle_beta   90.00
_cell.angle_gamma   90.00
#
_symmetry.space_group_name_H-M   'P 1'
#
loop_
_entity.id
_entity.type
_entity.pdbx_description
1 polymer ?
#
loop_
_entity_poly.entity_id
_entity_poly.type
_entity_poly.pdbx_seq_one_letter_code
_entity_poly.pdbx_strand_id
1 'polypeptide(L)'
;MQGKVEICGVNTARLKTLTSAQMDELLSKAKDGDDDARQALIEGNLRLVLSVIQRFEKRGECPDDLFQVGCIGLMKAINNFDPDKQVRFSTYGVPMIAGEVRRYLRDNSAIRVSRSIRDVAYRVLQCKENQTAVLGREPSIEEIAKVLDLPVEDVSQALDAVCAPVSLYDPVYADGGDPLTVMEQVWDTKNTESNWMEHIALRDAFGRLGEREKQILSLRFYDGKTQMEVASVLGISQAQVSRLEKGAIAAMRKSVAVS
;
A
#
# COMPACT_ATOMS: atom_id res chain seq x y z
N MET A 1 22.11 -12.87 28.78
CA MET A 1 22.73 -11.55 28.50
C MET A 1 21.67 -10.69 27.85
N GLN A 2 21.09 -9.73 28.56
CA GLN A 2 20.20 -8.74 27.95
C GLN A 2 21.07 -7.78 27.16
N GLY A 3 21.00 -7.86 25.83
CA GLY A 3 21.72 -6.96 24.95
C GLY A 3 21.29 -5.52 25.21
N LYS A 4 22.26 -4.59 25.33
CA LYS A 4 22.02 -3.16 25.27
C LYS A 4 21.39 -2.85 23.91
N VAL A 5 20.11 -2.57 23.88
CA VAL A 5 19.43 -2.08 22.69
C VAL A 5 19.17 -0.59 22.92
N GLU A 6 19.68 0.24 22.03
CA GLU A 6 19.34 1.64 21.96
C GLU A 6 18.17 1.80 20.98
N ILE A 7 17.07 2.32 21.45
CA ILE A 7 15.84 2.55 20.65
C ILE A 7 15.54 4.05 20.68
N CYS A 8 15.48 4.70 19.54
CA CYS A 8 15.27 6.15 19.41
C CYS A 8 16.21 7.00 20.26
N GLY A 9 17.49 6.61 20.41
CA GLY A 9 18.47 7.31 21.26
C GLY A 9 18.26 7.08 22.77
N VAL A 10 17.27 6.26 23.16
CA VAL A 10 17.00 5.93 24.57
C VAL A 10 17.72 4.64 24.93
N ASN A 11 18.60 4.71 25.92
CA ASN A 11 19.30 3.54 26.46
C ASN A 11 18.32 2.72 27.31
N THR A 12 17.86 1.58 26.79
CA THR A 12 16.85 0.73 27.44
C THR A 12 17.32 0.14 28.78
N ALA A 13 18.63 0.04 29.01
CA ALA A 13 19.19 -0.48 30.26
C ALA A 13 19.13 0.53 31.44
N ARG A 14 18.96 1.83 31.15
CA ARG A 14 18.97 2.90 32.16
C ARG A 14 17.60 3.52 32.43
N LEU A 15 16.55 2.89 31.94
CA LEU A 15 15.17 3.40 32.14
C LEU A 15 14.79 3.38 33.62
N LYS A 16 14.35 4.53 34.10
CA LYS A 16 13.81 4.68 35.46
C LYS A 16 12.46 3.97 35.55
N THR A 17 12.17 3.43 36.70
CA THR A 17 10.86 2.87 37.02
C THR A 17 10.28 3.58 38.23
N LEU A 18 9.01 3.92 38.19
CA LEU A 18 8.31 4.56 39.29
C LEU A 18 7.72 3.51 40.24
N THR A 19 7.71 3.80 41.50
CA THR A 19 6.94 3.03 42.49
C THR A 19 5.46 3.38 42.40
N SER A 20 4.57 2.53 42.95
CA SER A 20 3.12 2.78 42.90
C SER A 20 2.76 4.12 43.55
N ALA A 21 3.34 4.41 44.73
CA ALA A 21 3.08 5.68 45.43
C ALA A 21 3.54 6.92 44.62
N GLN A 22 4.71 6.84 44.00
CA GLN A 22 5.19 7.93 43.11
C GLN A 22 4.31 8.10 41.88
N MET A 23 3.78 6.99 41.34
CA MET A 23 2.86 7.01 40.20
C MET A 23 1.58 7.76 40.56
N ASP A 24 0.96 7.44 41.70
CA ASP A 24 -0.29 8.03 42.13
C ASP A 24 -0.14 9.53 42.43
N GLU A 25 0.99 9.92 43.07
CA GLU A 25 1.30 11.32 43.33
C GLU A 25 1.49 12.14 42.04
N LEU A 26 2.26 11.59 41.10
CA LEU A 26 2.53 12.26 39.82
C LEU A 26 1.27 12.33 38.94
N LEU A 27 0.41 11.31 38.99
CA LEU A 27 -0.86 11.34 38.26
C LEU A 27 -1.80 12.43 38.78
N SER A 28 -1.86 12.63 40.10
CA SER A 28 -2.62 13.74 40.67
C SER A 28 -2.08 15.10 40.22
N LYS A 29 -0.77 15.31 40.29
CA LYS A 29 -0.13 16.57 39.86
C LYS A 29 -0.33 16.83 38.36
N ALA A 30 -0.20 15.79 37.52
CA ALA A 30 -0.41 15.91 36.09
C ALA A 30 -1.88 16.23 35.73
N LYS A 31 -2.86 15.77 36.54
CA LYS A 31 -4.28 16.14 36.39
C LYS A 31 -4.51 17.64 36.72
N ASP A 32 -3.72 18.20 37.65
CA ASP A 32 -3.74 19.62 37.99
C ASP A 32 -3.00 20.51 36.97
N GLY A 33 -2.41 19.93 35.93
CA GLY A 33 -1.76 20.64 34.84
C GLY A 33 -0.25 20.83 35.02
N ASP A 34 0.41 20.06 35.89
CA ASP A 34 1.86 20.08 36.07
C ASP A 34 2.56 19.31 34.92
N ASP A 35 3.20 20.05 34.02
CA ASP A 35 3.92 19.48 32.88
C ASP A 35 5.19 18.72 33.29
N ASP A 36 5.87 19.12 34.37
CA ASP A 36 7.04 18.41 34.90
C ASP A 36 6.63 17.02 35.44
N ALA A 37 5.51 16.96 36.16
CA ALA A 37 4.94 15.69 36.63
C ALA A 37 4.54 14.78 35.46
N ARG A 38 3.97 15.36 34.40
CA ARG A 38 3.63 14.65 33.17
C ARG A 38 4.87 14.08 32.47
N GLN A 39 5.92 14.87 32.33
CA GLN A 39 7.20 14.42 31.77
C GLN A 39 7.80 13.27 32.58
N ALA A 40 7.82 13.38 33.91
CA ALA A 40 8.31 12.35 34.80
C ALA A 40 7.48 11.03 34.68
N LEU A 41 6.15 11.11 34.49
CA LEU A 41 5.31 9.97 34.23
C LEU A 41 5.65 9.27 32.90
N ILE A 42 5.90 10.04 31.85
CA ILE A 42 6.26 9.47 30.54
C ILE A 42 7.59 8.73 30.68
N GLU A 43 8.64 9.39 31.21
CA GLU A 43 9.97 8.80 31.38
C GLU A 43 9.95 7.54 32.25
N GLY A 44 9.19 7.57 33.34
CA GLY A 44 9.08 6.45 34.27
C GLY A 44 8.31 5.24 33.74
N ASN A 45 7.55 5.40 32.64
CA ASN A 45 6.74 4.34 32.03
C ASN A 45 7.25 3.86 30.66
N LEU A 46 8.40 4.35 30.17
CA LEU A 46 8.98 3.89 28.88
C LEU A 46 9.26 2.39 28.88
N ARG A 47 9.64 1.82 30.04
CA ARG A 47 9.82 0.37 30.17
C ARG A 47 8.52 -0.42 29.97
N LEU A 48 7.38 0.15 30.37
CA LEU A 48 6.06 -0.43 30.12
C LEU A 48 5.78 -0.45 28.61
N VAL A 49 6.08 0.64 27.89
CA VAL A 49 5.94 0.71 26.41
C VAL A 49 6.76 -0.40 25.78
N LEU A 50 8.07 -0.54 26.14
CA LEU A 50 8.93 -1.59 25.60
C LEU A 50 8.33 -3.00 25.80
N SER A 51 7.80 -3.29 26.99
CA SER A 51 7.20 -4.60 27.27
C SER A 51 5.97 -4.90 26.41
N VAL A 52 5.23 -3.85 26.00
CA VAL A 52 4.06 -3.99 25.13
C VAL A 52 4.46 -4.18 23.68
N ILE A 53 5.43 -3.39 23.16
CA ILE A 53 5.84 -3.45 21.75
C ILE A 53 6.55 -4.77 21.39
N GLN A 54 7.25 -5.42 22.34
CA GLN A 54 7.87 -6.73 22.12
C GLN A 54 6.90 -7.78 21.55
N ARG A 55 5.61 -7.67 21.83
CA ARG A 55 4.57 -8.56 21.27
C ARG A 55 4.33 -8.33 19.78
N PHE A 56 4.83 -7.24 19.23
CA PHE A 56 4.61 -6.80 17.83
C PHE A 56 5.89 -6.84 16.98
N GLU A 57 7.06 -7.16 17.54
CA GLU A 57 8.35 -7.18 16.84
C GLU A 57 8.38 -8.08 15.57
N LYS A 58 7.59 -9.15 15.57
CA LYS A 58 7.54 -10.10 14.44
C LYS A 58 6.67 -9.64 13.26
N ARG A 59 6.24 -8.39 13.25
CA ARG A 59 5.32 -7.85 12.24
C ARG A 59 5.99 -7.11 11.08
N GLY A 60 7.35 -7.11 11.02
CA GLY A 60 8.12 -6.52 9.92
C GLY A 60 8.33 -5.00 10.02
N GLU A 61 7.80 -4.35 11.06
CA GLU A 61 7.96 -2.92 11.27
C GLU A 61 9.23 -2.60 12.09
N CYS A 62 9.74 -1.38 11.90
CA CYS A 62 10.90 -0.91 12.64
C CYS A 62 10.56 -0.80 14.15
N PRO A 63 11.39 -1.37 15.04
CA PRO A 63 11.17 -1.27 16.49
C PRO A 63 11.12 0.19 16.99
N ASP A 64 11.87 1.10 16.36
CA ASP A 64 11.88 2.52 16.69
C ASP A 64 10.50 3.16 16.43
N ASP A 65 9.88 2.85 15.31
CA ASP A 65 8.56 3.37 14.95
C ASP A 65 7.48 2.82 15.89
N LEU A 66 7.54 1.51 16.20
CA LEU A 66 6.63 0.90 17.17
C LEU A 66 6.78 1.53 18.56
N PHE A 67 8.02 1.88 18.97
CA PHE A 67 8.27 2.53 20.24
C PHE A 67 7.70 3.94 20.27
N GLN A 68 7.90 4.75 19.23
CA GLN A 68 7.36 6.10 19.13
C GLN A 68 5.81 6.08 19.19
N VAL A 69 5.19 5.19 18.43
CA VAL A 69 3.72 5.01 18.46
C VAL A 69 3.24 4.53 19.82
N GLY A 70 3.99 3.63 20.45
CA GLY A 70 3.72 3.19 21.81
C GLY A 70 3.79 4.35 22.84
N CYS A 71 4.75 5.25 22.68
CA CYS A 71 4.84 6.46 23.49
C CYS A 71 3.65 7.40 23.28
N ILE A 72 3.15 7.54 22.06
CA ILE A 72 1.90 8.29 21.79
C ILE A 72 0.73 7.66 22.54
N GLY A 73 0.63 6.32 22.53
CA GLY A 73 -0.37 5.58 23.29
C GLY A 73 -0.26 5.80 24.80
N LEU A 74 0.97 5.83 25.32
CA LEU A 74 1.25 6.15 26.72
C LEU A 74 0.81 7.57 27.09
N MET A 75 1.17 8.58 26.28
CA MET A 75 0.75 9.97 26.50
C MET A 75 -0.78 10.11 26.52
N LYS A 76 -1.48 9.45 25.61
CA LYS A 76 -2.95 9.41 25.61
C LYS A 76 -3.49 8.73 26.87
N ALA A 77 -2.83 7.67 27.33
CA ALA A 77 -3.22 6.99 28.55
C ALA A 77 -3.05 7.90 29.78
N ILE A 78 -1.93 8.62 29.92
CA ILE A 78 -1.69 9.57 31.03
C ILE A 78 -2.75 10.67 31.02
N ASN A 79 -3.04 11.27 29.85
CA ASN A 79 -4.00 12.37 29.76
C ASN A 79 -5.44 11.96 30.08
N ASN A 80 -5.82 10.72 29.81
CA ASN A 80 -7.20 10.24 29.94
C ASN A 80 -7.41 9.35 31.19
N PHE A 81 -6.36 9.11 31.97
CA PHE A 81 -6.47 8.28 33.15
C PHE A 81 -7.20 9.01 34.26
N ASP A 82 -8.09 8.31 34.92
CA ASP A 82 -8.85 8.79 36.08
C ASP A 82 -8.40 8.03 37.34
N PRO A 83 -7.64 8.70 38.25
CA PRO A 83 -7.16 8.07 39.48
C PRO A 83 -8.30 7.58 40.42
N ASP A 84 -9.48 8.22 40.33
CA ASP A 84 -10.60 7.94 41.22
C ASP A 84 -11.21 6.55 40.99
N LYS A 85 -10.92 5.89 39.89
CA LYS A 85 -11.43 4.57 39.51
C LYS A 85 -10.80 3.38 40.22
N GLN A 86 -9.88 3.60 41.15
CA GLN A 86 -9.19 2.55 41.93
C GLN A 86 -8.57 1.41 41.08
N VAL A 87 -8.15 1.70 39.85
CA VAL A 87 -7.51 0.75 38.91
C VAL A 87 -6.04 1.15 38.75
N ARG A 88 -5.13 0.17 38.70
CA ARG A 88 -3.71 0.46 38.46
C ARG A 88 -3.55 1.10 37.08
N PHE A 89 -2.71 2.10 36.98
CA PHE A 89 -2.39 2.77 35.70
C PHE A 89 -2.00 1.77 34.60
N SER A 90 -1.19 0.75 34.93
CA SER A 90 -0.76 -0.26 33.95
C SER A 90 -1.94 -1.03 33.32
N THR A 91 -3.00 -1.27 34.09
CA THR A 91 -4.21 -1.97 33.58
C THR A 91 -4.93 -1.14 32.52
N TYR A 92 -4.89 0.18 32.62
CA TYR A 92 -5.45 1.11 31.63
C TYR A 92 -4.45 1.42 30.49
N GLY A 93 -3.17 1.64 30.84
CA GLY A 93 -2.12 2.05 29.89
C GLY A 93 -1.79 0.96 28.87
N VAL A 94 -1.68 -0.30 29.28
CA VAL A 94 -1.31 -1.40 28.36
C VAL A 94 -2.30 -1.55 27.19
N PRO A 95 -3.63 -1.60 27.38
CA PRO A 95 -4.60 -1.61 26.30
C PRO A 95 -4.51 -0.38 25.38
N MET A 96 -4.28 0.81 25.96
CA MET A 96 -4.15 2.06 25.19
C MET A 96 -2.92 2.05 24.30
N ILE A 97 -1.76 1.68 24.84
CA ILE A 97 -0.50 1.53 24.08
C ILE A 97 -0.69 0.49 22.96
N ALA A 98 -1.19 -0.70 23.32
CA ALA A 98 -1.41 -1.77 22.34
C ALA A 98 -2.45 -1.38 21.27
N GLY A 99 -3.44 -0.56 21.63
CA GLY A 99 -4.45 -0.04 20.73
C GLY A 99 -3.86 0.88 19.66
N GLU A 100 -2.98 1.82 20.07
CA GLU A 100 -2.28 2.72 19.12
C GLU A 100 -1.33 1.94 18.21
N VAL A 101 -0.57 1.00 18.74
CA VAL A 101 0.32 0.14 17.93
C VAL A 101 -0.49 -0.67 16.92
N ARG A 102 -1.60 -1.30 17.31
CA ARG A 102 -2.46 -2.03 16.36
C ARG A 102 -3.05 -1.11 15.29
N ARG A 103 -3.43 0.12 15.68
CA ARG A 103 -3.93 1.11 14.73
C ARG A 103 -2.86 1.48 13.72
N TYR A 104 -1.65 1.79 14.18
CA TYR A 104 -0.51 2.08 13.32
C TYR A 104 -0.24 0.94 12.33
N LEU A 105 -0.07 -0.29 12.82
CA LEU A 105 0.16 -1.48 11.97
C LEU A 105 -0.93 -1.70 10.92
N ARG A 106 -2.17 -1.33 11.24
CA ARG A 106 -3.27 -1.42 10.28
C ARG A 106 -3.22 -0.32 9.23
N ASP A 107 -2.88 0.91 9.64
CA ASP A 107 -2.96 2.10 8.79
C ASP A 107 -1.68 2.31 7.97
N ASN A 108 -0.54 1.71 8.40
CA ASN A 108 0.78 1.79 7.76
C ASN A 108 1.04 0.68 6.71
N SER A 109 0.06 -0.17 6.40
CA SER A 109 0.23 -1.16 5.33
C SER A 109 0.37 -0.48 3.97
N ALA A 110 1.31 -0.97 3.12
CA ALA A 110 1.59 -0.43 1.78
C ALA A 110 0.33 -0.37 0.88
N ILE A 111 -0.58 -1.32 1.06
CA ILE A 111 -1.88 -1.35 0.38
C ILE A 111 -2.98 -1.20 1.43
N ARG A 112 -3.88 -0.24 1.21
CA ARG A 112 -5.03 -0.02 2.09
C ARG A 112 -6.10 -1.08 1.83
N VAL A 113 -6.28 -1.98 2.80
CA VAL A 113 -7.31 -3.02 2.78
C VAL A 113 -8.48 -2.63 3.69
N SER A 114 -9.73 -2.85 3.24
CA SER A 114 -10.93 -2.59 4.05
C SER A 114 -10.94 -3.46 5.32
N ARG A 115 -11.64 -3.00 6.37
CA ARG A 115 -11.73 -3.75 7.62
C ARG A 115 -12.42 -5.11 7.42
N SER A 116 -13.50 -5.13 6.65
CA SER A 116 -14.26 -6.36 6.37
C SER A 116 -13.39 -7.43 5.71
N ILE A 117 -12.62 -7.08 4.68
CA ILE A 117 -11.73 -8.02 3.99
C ILE A 117 -10.63 -8.49 4.94
N ARG A 118 -10.06 -7.61 5.76
CA ARG A 118 -9.02 -7.97 6.74
C ARG A 118 -9.55 -8.92 7.83
N ASP A 119 -10.77 -8.72 8.29
CA ASP A 119 -11.40 -9.60 9.28
C ASP A 119 -11.67 -10.98 8.69
N VAL A 120 -12.11 -11.05 7.42
CA VAL A 120 -12.25 -12.32 6.68
C VAL A 120 -10.89 -12.98 6.51
N ALA A 121 -9.86 -12.23 6.09
CA ALA A 121 -8.50 -12.75 5.92
C ALA A 121 -7.93 -13.34 7.22
N TYR A 122 -8.16 -12.69 8.36
CA TYR A 122 -7.74 -13.20 9.66
C TYR A 122 -8.39 -14.55 9.99
N ARG A 123 -9.71 -14.67 9.75
CA ARG A 123 -10.44 -15.94 9.94
C ARG A 123 -9.95 -17.03 9.00
N VAL A 124 -9.66 -16.68 7.75
CA VAL A 124 -9.12 -17.59 6.73
C VAL A 124 -7.74 -18.11 7.14
N LEU A 125 -6.82 -17.23 7.57
CA LEU A 125 -5.48 -17.62 8.03
C LEU A 125 -5.53 -18.51 9.27
N GLN A 126 -6.37 -18.18 10.25
CA GLN A 126 -6.56 -19.06 11.42
C GLN A 126 -7.12 -20.43 11.04
N CYS A 127 -8.09 -20.47 10.13
CA CYS A 127 -8.66 -21.72 9.64
C CYS A 127 -7.57 -22.55 8.92
N LYS A 128 -6.76 -21.90 8.07
CA LYS A 128 -5.63 -22.52 7.37
C LYS A 128 -4.63 -23.14 8.33
N GLU A 129 -4.20 -22.41 9.36
CA GLU A 129 -3.27 -22.90 10.39
C GLU A 129 -3.85 -24.11 11.14
N ASN A 130 -5.10 -24.00 11.60
CA ASN A 130 -5.77 -25.07 12.34
C ASN A 130 -5.94 -26.33 11.48
N GLN A 131 -6.35 -26.17 10.24
CA GLN A 131 -6.51 -27.30 9.32
C GLN A 131 -5.19 -27.94 8.93
N THR A 132 -4.14 -27.13 8.70
CA THR A 132 -2.80 -27.65 8.43
C THR A 132 -2.30 -28.53 9.59
N ALA A 133 -2.55 -28.11 10.83
CA ALA A 133 -2.19 -28.90 12.03
C ALA A 133 -2.95 -30.23 12.11
N VAL A 134 -4.22 -30.28 11.66
CA VAL A 134 -5.05 -31.49 11.71
C VAL A 134 -4.79 -32.42 10.53
N LEU A 135 -4.66 -31.86 9.31
CA LEU A 135 -4.55 -32.63 8.06
C LEU A 135 -3.09 -33.04 7.75
N GLY A 136 -2.09 -32.41 8.37
CA GLY A 136 -0.67 -32.59 8.04
C GLY A 136 -0.28 -32.07 6.65
N ARG A 137 -1.20 -31.37 5.94
CA ARG A 137 -0.97 -30.72 4.66
C ARG A 137 -1.68 -29.36 4.60
N GLU A 138 -1.29 -28.53 3.68
CA GLU A 138 -1.99 -27.27 3.40
C GLU A 138 -3.41 -27.54 2.87
N PRO A 139 -4.47 -26.94 3.46
CA PRO A 139 -5.83 -27.07 2.97
C PRO A 139 -6.01 -26.28 1.66
N SER A 140 -6.88 -26.76 0.78
CA SER A 140 -7.26 -26.03 -0.42
C SER A 140 -8.20 -24.84 -0.08
N ILE A 141 -8.28 -23.86 -0.99
CA ILE A 141 -9.17 -22.70 -0.83
C ILE A 141 -10.63 -23.14 -0.66
N GLU A 142 -11.03 -24.19 -1.38
CA GLU A 142 -12.38 -24.77 -1.29
C GLU A 142 -12.66 -25.44 0.06
N GLU A 143 -11.66 -26.10 0.65
CA GLU A 143 -11.78 -26.69 1.99
C GLU A 143 -11.96 -25.62 3.05
N ILE A 144 -11.18 -24.54 2.97
CA ILE A 144 -11.31 -23.39 3.88
C ILE A 144 -12.67 -22.71 3.71
N ALA A 145 -13.13 -22.50 2.47
CA ALA A 145 -14.42 -21.90 2.15
C ALA A 145 -15.58 -22.68 2.78
N LYS A 146 -15.55 -24.02 2.67
CA LYS A 146 -16.55 -24.90 3.29
C LYS A 146 -16.58 -24.83 4.81
N VAL A 147 -15.42 -24.74 5.44
CA VAL A 147 -15.33 -24.67 6.91
C VAL A 147 -15.81 -23.34 7.47
N LEU A 148 -15.53 -22.25 6.74
CA LEU A 148 -15.92 -20.90 7.17
C LEU A 148 -17.33 -20.50 6.68
N ASP A 149 -17.97 -21.35 5.86
CA ASP A 149 -19.26 -21.04 5.21
C ASP A 149 -19.20 -19.72 4.42
N LEU A 150 -18.16 -19.57 3.60
CA LEU A 150 -17.90 -18.39 2.77
C LEU A 150 -17.79 -18.79 1.30
N PRO A 151 -18.13 -17.88 0.35
CA PRO A 151 -17.83 -18.08 -1.07
C PRO A 151 -16.32 -18.24 -1.30
N VAL A 152 -15.94 -19.10 -2.25
CA VAL A 152 -14.54 -19.33 -2.62
C VAL A 152 -13.86 -18.04 -3.08
N GLU A 153 -14.60 -17.19 -3.77
CA GLU A 153 -14.15 -15.88 -4.26
C GLU A 153 -13.75 -14.95 -3.12
N ASP A 154 -14.53 -14.89 -2.03
CA ASP A 154 -14.24 -14.06 -0.85
C ASP A 154 -12.99 -14.56 -0.13
N VAL A 155 -12.78 -15.87 -0.05
CA VAL A 155 -11.58 -16.47 0.55
C VAL A 155 -10.35 -16.15 -0.29
N SER A 156 -10.42 -16.27 -1.62
CA SER A 156 -9.33 -15.92 -2.53
C SER A 156 -8.98 -14.44 -2.43
N GLN A 157 -9.99 -13.57 -2.52
CA GLN A 157 -9.81 -12.12 -2.41
C GLN A 157 -9.21 -11.70 -1.07
N ALA A 158 -9.62 -12.36 0.02
CA ALA A 158 -9.08 -12.08 1.35
C ALA A 158 -7.60 -12.48 1.48
N LEU A 159 -7.20 -13.61 0.91
CA LEU A 159 -5.80 -14.05 0.89
C LEU A 159 -4.93 -13.12 0.05
N ASP A 160 -5.39 -12.74 -1.14
CA ASP A 160 -4.66 -11.82 -2.03
C ASP A 160 -4.48 -10.43 -1.39
N ALA A 161 -5.51 -9.95 -0.68
CA ALA A 161 -5.48 -8.65 -0.03
C ALA A 161 -4.46 -8.53 1.12
N VAL A 162 -4.05 -9.64 1.71
CA VAL A 162 -3.09 -9.68 2.84
C VAL A 162 -1.67 -10.00 2.37
N CYS A 163 -1.50 -10.39 1.09
CA CYS A 163 -0.17 -10.58 0.53
C CYS A 163 0.63 -9.27 0.59
N ALA A 164 1.84 -9.36 1.14
CA ALA A 164 2.76 -8.23 1.11
C ALA A 164 3.24 -7.99 -0.33
N PRO A 165 3.32 -6.72 -0.78
CA PRO A 165 3.90 -6.42 -2.08
C PRO A 165 5.38 -6.83 -2.11
N VAL A 166 5.79 -7.40 -3.23
CA VAL A 166 7.20 -7.76 -3.49
C VAL A 166 7.90 -6.57 -4.12
N SER A 167 9.15 -6.32 -3.76
CA SER A 167 9.95 -5.26 -4.38
C SER A 167 10.25 -5.62 -5.83
N LEU A 168 10.13 -4.64 -6.74
CA LEU A 168 10.55 -4.81 -8.13
C LEU A 168 12.05 -5.05 -8.28
N TYR A 169 12.83 -4.64 -7.27
CA TYR A 169 14.29 -4.83 -7.24
C TYR A 169 14.72 -6.10 -6.51
N ASP A 170 13.77 -6.90 -5.99
CA ASP A 170 14.12 -8.17 -5.39
C ASP A 170 14.71 -9.13 -6.44
N PRO A 171 15.81 -9.80 -6.12
CA PRO A 171 16.42 -10.75 -7.03
C PRO A 171 15.54 -12.01 -7.13
N VAL A 172 15.15 -12.37 -8.35
CA VAL A 172 14.43 -13.61 -8.63
C VAL A 172 15.41 -14.77 -8.80
N TYR A 173 16.58 -14.49 -9.35
CA TYR A 173 17.62 -15.47 -9.62
C TYR A 173 18.99 -14.88 -9.29
N ALA A 174 19.77 -15.57 -8.46
CA ALA A 174 21.12 -15.19 -8.09
C ALA A 174 22.04 -16.40 -8.29
N ASP A 175 22.60 -16.55 -9.49
CA ASP A 175 23.52 -17.66 -9.82
C ASP A 175 24.92 -17.12 -10.17
N GLY A 176 25.52 -16.40 -9.20
CA GLY A 176 26.92 -15.95 -9.28
C GLY A 176 27.24 -14.81 -10.29
N GLY A 177 26.23 -14.28 -11.01
CA GLY A 177 26.31 -13.11 -11.88
C GLY A 177 25.46 -11.94 -11.37
N ASP A 178 25.19 -10.94 -12.21
CA ASP A 178 24.22 -9.87 -11.89
C ASP A 178 22.84 -10.49 -11.67
N PRO A 179 22.21 -10.26 -10.49
CA PRO A 179 20.95 -10.89 -10.16
C PRO A 179 19.83 -10.34 -11.06
N LEU A 180 19.09 -11.23 -11.71
CA LEU A 180 17.85 -10.85 -12.42
C LEU A 180 16.79 -10.40 -11.42
N THR A 181 16.29 -9.19 -11.60
CA THR A 181 15.27 -8.59 -10.75
C THR A 181 13.85 -8.91 -11.23
N VAL A 182 12.86 -8.79 -10.33
CA VAL A 182 11.44 -8.92 -10.70
C VAL A 182 11.04 -7.93 -11.80
N MET A 183 11.62 -6.72 -11.78
CA MET A 183 11.36 -5.67 -12.77
C MET A 183 11.72 -6.12 -14.20
N GLU A 184 12.81 -6.87 -14.36
CA GLU A 184 13.25 -7.37 -15.67
C GLU A 184 12.36 -8.49 -16.24
N GLN A 185 11.54 -9.11 -15.39
CA GLN A 185 10.56 -10.11 -15.82
C GLN A 185 9.19 -9.52 -16.16
N VAL A 186 8.93 -8.25 -15.82
CA VAL A 186 7.66 -7.59 -16.09
C VAL A 186 7.66 -7.05 -17.51
N TRP A 187 6.85 -7.64 -18.37
CA TRP A 187 6.70 -7.24 -19.76
C TRP A 187 5.82 -5.99 -19.89
N ASP A 188 6.25 -5.05 -20.72
CA ASP A 188 5.39 -3.95 -21.13
C ASP A 188 4.43 -4.42 -22.24
N THR A 189 3.22 -4.75 -21.86
CA THR A 189 2.18 -5.22 -22.79
C THR A 189 1.61 -4.11 -23.68
N LYS A 190 1.83 -2.84 -23.34
CA LYS A 190 1.31 -1.68 -24.10
C LYS A 190 2.27 -1.19 -25.16
N ASN A 191 3.59 -1.25 -24.90
CA ASN A 191 4.64 -0.79 -25.80
C ASN A 191 5.42 -1.97 -26.40
N THR A 192 4.70 -2.91 -27.01
CA THR A 192 5.34 -4.03 -27.71
C THR A 192 6.07 -3.51 -28.97
N GLU A 193 7.12 -4.24 -29.39
CA GLU A 193 7.85 -3.93 -30.64
C GLU A 193 6.90 -3.79 -31.82
N SER A 194 5.86 -4.63 -31.90
CA SER A 194 4.83 -4.55 -32.92
C SER A 194 4.11 -3.19 -32.93
N ASN A 195 3.66 -2.73 -31.77
CA ASN A 195 2.98 -1.42 -31.65
C ASN A 195 3.92 -0.28 -32.03
N TRP A 196 5.19 -0.38 -31.68
CA TRP A 196 6.18 0.64 -32.01
C TRP A 196 6.46 0.69 -33.50
N MET A 197 6.62 -0.48 -34.17
CA MET A 197 6.75 -0.58 -35.60
C MET A 197 5.53 -0.06 -36.34
N GLU A 198 4.31 -0.38 -35.86
CA GLU A 198 3.07 0.16 -36.41
C GLU A 198 3.01 1.69 -36.32
N HIS A 199 3.45 2.28 -35.22
CA HIS A 199 3.52 3.73 -35.05
C HIS A 199 4.52 4.38 -36.02
N ILE A 200 5.67 3.76 -36.25
CA ILE A 200 6.67 4.27 -37.25
C ILE A 200 6.09 4.17 -38.64
N ALA A 201 5.53 3.01 -39.03
CA ALA A 201 4.93 2.80 -40.32
C ALA A 201 3.77 3.78 -40.58
N LEU A 202 2.94 4.03 -39.59
CA LEU A 202 1.84 5.00 -39.64
C LEU A 202 2.37 6.44 -39.83
N ARG A 203 3.42 6.83 -39.13
CA ARG A 203 4.06 8.15 -39.24
C ARG A 203 4.66 8.35 -40.62
N ASP A 204 5.34 7.34 -41.16
CA ASP A 204 5.91 7.35 -42.49
C ASP A 204 4.82 7.45 -43.56
N ALA A 205 3.75 6.66 -43.46
CA ALA A 205 2.61 6.72 -44.38
C ALA A 205 1.95 8.10 -44.36
N PHE A 206 1.78 8.70 -43.19
CA PHE A 206 1.27 10.07 -43.04
C PHE A 206 2.21 11.11 -43.66
N GLY A 207 3.52 10.92 -43.47
CA GLY A 207 4.53 11.81 -44.07
C GLY A 207 4.47 11.88 -45.60
N ARG A 208 4.07 10.80 -46.26
CA ARG A 208 3.97 10.69 -47.73
C ARG A 208 2.70 11.29 -48.33
N LEU A 209 1.71 11.67 -47.52
CA LEU A 209 0.47 12.31 -47.99
C LEU A 209 0.69 13.74 -48.46
N GLY A 210 -0.18 14.22 -49.35
CA GLY A 210 -0.21 15.61 -49.77
C GLY A 210 -0.60 16.56 -48.62
N GLU A 211 -0.17 17.78 -48.64
CA GLU A 211 -0.40 18.75 -47.54
C GLU A 211 -1.89 18.98 -47.24
N ARG A 212 -2.74 18.97 -48.27
CA ARG A 212 -4.19 19.09 -48.06
C ARG A 212 -4.78 17.85 -47.38
N GLU A 213 -4.30 16.67 -47.70
CA GLU A 213 -4.71 15.40 -47.09
C GLU A 213 -4.27 15.34 -45.62
N LYS A 214 -3.03 15.77 -45.31
CA LYS A 214 -2.51 15.90 -43.96
C LYS A 214 -3.36 16.83 -43.10
N GLN A 215 -3.68 18.02 -43.66
CA GLN A 215 -4.54 18.98 -42.95
C GLN A 215 -5.94 18.41 -42.64
N ILE A 216 -6.57 17.74 -43.61
CA ILE A 216 -7.87 17.12 -43.43
C ILE A 216 -7.81 16.05 -42.34
N LEU A 217 -6.84 15.14 -42.37
CA LEU A 217 -6.70 14.09 -41.37
C LEU A 217 -6.37 14.67 -39.99
N SER A 218 -5.53 15.70 -39.90
CA SER A 218 -5.23 16.39 -38.63
C SER A 218 -6.50 17.00 -38.02
N LEU A 219 -7.24 17.79 -38.78
CA LEU A 219 -8.48 18.40 -38.31
C LEU A 219 -9.54 17.38 -37.89
N ARG A 220 -9.61 16.23 -38.60
CA ARG A 220 -10.56 15.17 -38.33
C ARG A 220 -10.22 14.31 -37.12
N PHE A 221 -8.99 13.86 -37.01
CA PHE A 221 -8.59 12.84 -36.04
C PHE A 221 -7.86 13.40 -34.82
N TYR A 222 -7.16 14.54 -34.92
CA TYR A 222 -6.53 15.18 -33.78
C TYR A 222 -7.43 16.26 -33.16
N ASP A 223 -8.04 17.10 -33.99
CA ASP A 223 -8.92 18.18 -33.51
C ASP A 223 -10.38 17.75 -33.32
N GLY A 224 -10.76 16.53 -33.74
CA GLY A 224 -12.09 15.95 -33.59
C GLY A 224 -13.21 16.65 -34.39
N LYS A 225 -12.85 17.48 -35.41
CA LYS A 225 -13.82 18.24 -36.21
C LYS A 225 -14.66 17.34 -37.13
N THR A 226 -15.91 17.72 -37.37
CA THR A 226 -16.79 17.06 -38.36
C THR A 226 -16.37 17.39 -39.79
N GLN A 227 -16.75 16.57 -40.79
CA GLN A 227 -16.46 16.87 -42.18
C GLN A 227 -17.00 18.23 -42.66
N MET A 228 -18.14 18.67 -42.10
CA MET A 228 -18.72 19.98 -42.42
C MET A 228 -17.87 21.13 -41.88
N GLU A 229 -17.39 21.01 -40.66
CA GLU A 229 -16.53 22.02 -40.04
C GLU A 229 -15.17 22.10 -40.76
N VAL A 230 -14.59 20.95 -41.14
CA VAL A 230 -13.37 20.90 -41.96
C VAL A 230 -13.60 21.53 -43.32
N ALA A 231 -14.74 21.30 -43.98
CA ALA A 231 -15.14 21.91 -45.22
C ALA A 231 -15.20 23.48 -45.09
N SER A 232 -15.78 23.96 -44.00
CA SER A 232 -15.83 25.37 -43.70
C SER A 232 -14.43 25.99 -43.49
N VAL A 233 -13.57 25.31 -42.75
CA VAL A 233 -12.19 25.79 -42.45
C VAL A 233 -11.32 25.84 -43.69
N LEU A 234 -11.44 24.82 -44.58
CA LEU A 234 -10.60 24.73 -45.80
C LEU A 234 -11.23 25.39 -47.03
N GLY A 235 -12.45 25.91 -46.95
CA GLY A 235 -13.14 26.57 -48.06
C GLY A 235 -13.48 25.61 -49.23
N ILE A 236 -13.76 24.34 -48.96
CA ILE A 236 -14.10 23.29 -49.94
C ILE A 236 -15.45 22.63 -49.59
N SER A 237 -16.03 21.90 -50.54
CA SER A 237 -17.31 21.20 -50.26
C SER A 237 -17.09 19.97 -49.33
N GLN A 238 -18.11 19.65 -48.53
CA GLN A 238 -18.09 18.45 -47.65
C GLN A 238 -17.84 17.16 -48.46
N ALA A 239 -18.38 17.08 -49.68
CA ALA A 239 -18.15 15.95 -50.60
C ALA A 239 -16.68 15.82 -51.01
N GLN A 240 -15.97 16.93 -51.20
CA GLN A 240 -14.53 16.93 -51.49
C GLN A 240 -13.73 16.49 -50.24
N VAL A 241 -14.09 16.96 -49.03
CA VAL A 241 -13.45 16.51 -47.79
C VAL A 241 -13.59 15.00 -47.66
N SER A 242 -14.79 14.45 -47.86
CA SER A 242 -15.05 13.01 -47.75
C SER A 242 -14.24 12.19 -48.77
N ARG A 243 -14.12 12.67 -50.01
CA ARG A 243 -13.29 11.99 -51.02
C ARG A 243 -11.79 12.01 -50.67
N LEU A 244 -11.27 13.17 -50.25
CA LEU A 244 -9.87 13.30 -49.86
C LEU A 244 -9.54 12.51 -48.62
N GLU A 245 -10.41 12.52 -47.60
CA GLU A 245 -10.26 11.71 -46.40
C GLU A 245 -10.19 10.20 -46.74
N LYS A 246 -11.15 9.70 -47.52
CA LYS A 246 -11.15 8.29 -47.96
C LYS A 246 -9.91 7.95 -48.83
N GLY A 247 -9.52 8.84 -49.70
CA GLY A 247 -8.34 8.65 -50.54
C GLY A 247 -7.05 8.57 -49.70
N ALA A 248 -6.91 9.50 -48.75
CA ALA A 248 -5.75 9.55 -47.85
C ALA A 248 -5.66 8.29 -46.98
N ILE A 249 -6.79 7.85 -46.39
CA ILE A 249 -6.82 6.62 -45.58
C ILE A 249 -6.48 5.38 -46.44
N ALA A 250 -6.99 5.30 -47.68
CA ALA A 250 -6.69 4.20 -48.58
C ALA A 250 -5.20 4.18 -48.97
N ALA A 251 -4.59 5.35 -49.24
CA ALA A 251 -3.18 5.49 -49.52
C ALA A 251 -2.29 5.07 -48.33
N MET A 252 -2.64 5.51 -47.11
CA MET A 252 -1.97 5.11 -45.88
C MET A 252 -2.06 3.60 -45.65
N ARG A 253 -3.25 3.02 -45.79
CA ARG A 253 -3.45 1.58 -45.61
C ARG A 253 -2.60 0.77 -46.60
N LYS A 254 -2.51 1.20 -47.85
CA LYS A 254 -1.67 0.56 -48.87
C LYS A 254 -0.19 0.66 -48.51
N SER A 255 0.25 1.81 -47.97
CA SER A 255 1.65 2.01 -47.57
C SER A 255 2.05 1.16 -46.37
N VAL A 256 1.20 1.05 -45.36
CA VAL A 256 1.43 0.22 -44.14
C VAL A 256 1.39 -1.28 -44.48
N ALA A 257 0.54 -1.72 -45.41
CA ALA A 257 0.44 -3.13 -45.80
C ALA A 257 1.64 -3.64 -46.61
N VAL A 258 2.49 -2.77 -47.13
CA VAL A 258 3.66 -3.10 -47.96
C VAL A 258 4.97 -3.01 -47.12
N SER A 259 4.91 -2.47 -45.92
CA SER A 259 6.01 -2.43 -44.95
C SER A 259 5.95 -3.59 -43.99
#